data_ebb2928b67d78dfd31f4f0e6eacacab3
#
_entry.id   ebb2928b67d78dfd31f4f0e6eacacab3
#
_cell.length_a   1.000
_cell.length_b   1.000
_cell.length_c   1.000
_cell.angle_alpha   90.00
_cell.angle_beta   90.00
_cell.angle_gamma   90.00
#
_symmetry.space_group_name_H-M   'P 1'
#
loop_
_entity.id
_entity.type
_entity.pdbx_description
1 polymer ?
#
loop_
_entity_poly.entity_id
_entity_poly.type
_entity_poly.pdbx_seq_one_letter_code
_entity_poly.pdbx_strand_id
1 'polypeptide(L)'
;NHIGDWGTQFGKLIVGYRKWLNREAYEKNAIEELERVYVKFSDEAEKDPSLEDLARAELKKVQDGEEENTKLWKEFITESLKEYNKLYKRLDVHFDTYYGESFYNDMMADVVKELIDKELAVDDEGAKVVFFDEKDNLFPCIVQKKDGAYLYSTSDIATVKFRKNTYDVNKMIYLTDARQQDHFKQFFKITDMLGWNIEKYHIWFGIIRFADGILSTRKGNVIKLEELLDEAHNRAYDVVNEKNPNLSEEEKQNIAEVVGVSSVKYADLSQNKQSDIIFEWDKMLSFEGNTAPYLLYTYARIQSILRKVAEQNIDLNENIEIKTDNKFEKSLATYLLAFPISVLKAAETFKPNLIADYLYELSKKLNSFYNN
;
A
#
# COMPACT_ATOMS: atom_id res chain seq x y z
N ASN A 1 -0.57 9.23 -3.68
CA ASN A 1 0.24 8.05 -3.98
C ASN A 1 1.60 8.46 -4.51
N HIS A 2 2.67 7.82 -4.02
CA HIS A 2 4.05 8.03 -4.48
C HIS A 2 4.51 6.74 -5.14
N ILE A 3 4.64 6.73 -6.45
CA ILE A 3 4.99 5.55 -7.24
C ILE A 3 6.41 5.64 -7.76
N GLY A 4 7.09 4.49 -7.89
CA GLY A 4 8.42 4.38 -8.47
C GLY A 4 8.36 4.41 -10.00
N ASP A 5 8.17 5.59 -10.55
CA ASP A 5 8.08 5.81 -12.00
C ASP A 5 9.42 6.26 -12.63
N TRP A 6 10.51 6.11 -11.88
CA TRP A 6 11.85 6.53 -12.26
C TRP A 6 12.90 5.49 -11.87
N GLY A 7 13.99 5.39 -12.64
CA GLY A 7 15.10 4.53 -12.30
C GLY A 7 15.55 3.60 -13.41
N THR A 8 16.61 2.83 -13.15
CA THR A 8 17.29 1.96 -14.13
C THR A 8 16.40 0.90 -14.76
N GLN A 9 15.32 0.49 -14.07
CA GLN A 9 14.32 -0.44 -14.58
C GLN A 9 13.68 0.04 -15.90
N PHE A 10 13.48 1.34 -16.06
CA PHE A 10 12.91 1.88 -17.31
C PHE A 10 13.91 1.81 -18.47
N GLY A 11 15.19 2.00 -18.21
CA GLY A 11 16.23 1.75 -19.23
C GLY A 11 16.23 0.27 -19.69
N LYS A 12 16.10 -0.66 -18.76
CA LYS A 12 15.98 -2.09 -19.06
C LYS A 12 14.72 -2.40 -19.88
N LEU A 13 13.60 -1.81 -19.51
CA LEU A 13 12.35 -1.96 -20.25
C LEU A 13 12.44 -1.40 -21.66
N ILE A 14 13.05 -0.24 -21.87
CA ILE A 14 13.24 0.35 -23.20
C ILE A 14 14.11 -0.55 -24.08
N VAL A 15 15.21 -1.08 -23.56
CA VAL A 15 16.07 -2.02 -24.28
C VAL A 15 15.30 -3.31 -24.60
N GLY A 16 14.58 -3.87 -23.61
CA GLY A 16 13.80 -5.08 -23.78
C GLY A 16 12.68 -4.91 -24.79
N TYR A 17 11.95 -3.79 -24.72
CA TYR A 17 10.91 -3.40 -25.67
C TYR A 17 11.43 -3.36 -27.11
N ARG A 18 12.56 -2.68 -27.35
CA ARG A 18 13.16 -2.57 -28.69
C ARG A 18 13.69 -3.87 -29.25
N LYS A 19 14.23 -4.76 -28.38
CA LYS A 19 14.89 -6.00 -28.81
C LYS A 19 13.94 -7.18 -28.91
N TRP A 20 12.95 -7.28 -28.02
CA TRP A 20 12.23 -8.56 -27.83
C TRP A 20 10.72 -8.42 -27.71
N LEU A 21 10.13 -7.24 -27.98
CA LEU A 21 8.69 -7.02 -27.93
C LEU A 21 7.94 -7.92 -28.90
N ASN A 22 6.92 -8.60 -28.42
CA ASN A 22 5.88 -9.19 -29.25
C ASN A 22 4.69 -8.23 -29.30
N ARG A 23 4.44 -7.60 -30.45
CA ARG A 23 3.41 -6.58 -30.63
C ARG A 23 2.01 -7.12 -30.38
N GLU A 24 1.69 -8.32 -30.86
CA GLU A 24 0.36 -8.93 -30.66
C GLU A 24 0.08 -9.20 -29.16
N ALA A 25 1.11 -9.69 -28.43
CA ALA A 25 1.00 -9.90 -26.99
C ALA A 25 0.85 -8.56 -26.25
N TYR A 26 1.61 -7.53 -26.64
CA TYR A 26 1.55 -6.19 -26.04
C TYR A 26 0.16 -5.55 -26.24
N GLU A 27 -0.41 -5.63 -27.42
CA GLU A 27 -1.75 -5.11 -27.70
C GLU A 27 -2.84 -5.85 -26.89
N LYS A 28 -2.63 -7.14 -26.60
CA LYS A 28 -3.55 -7.93 -25.79
C LYS A 28 -3.41 -7.65 -24.30
N ASN A 29 -2.18 -7.61 -23.78
CA ASN A 29 -1.87 -7.33 -22.38
C ASN A 29 -0.47 -6.69 -22.27
N ALA A 30 -0.45 -5.34 -22.24
CA ALA A 30 0.79 -4.58 -22.23
C ALA A 30 1.67 -4.89 -21.03
N ILE A 31 1.09 -5.04 -19.84
CA ILE A 31 1.85 -5.25 -18.60
C ILE A 31 2.50 -6.63 -18.58
N GLU A 32 1.79 -7.67 -18.97
CA GLU A 32 2.33 -9.02 -19.03
C GLU A 32 3.52 -9.11 -20.02
N GLU A 33 3.39 -8.43 -21.15
CA GLU A 33 4.46 -8.40 -22.15
C GLU A 33 5.65 -7.55 -21.67
N LEU A 34 5.43 -6.41 -21.01
CA LEU A 34 6.50 -5.62 -20.38
C LEU A 34 7.21 -6.39 -19.28
N GLU A 35 6.50 -7.13 -18.45
CA GLU A 35 7.09 -8.01 -17.45
C GLU A 35 7.94 -9.10 -18.12
N ARG A 36 7.43 -9.74 -19.15
CA ARG A 36 8.16 -10.76 -19.91
C ARG A 36 9.46 -10.22 -20.51
N VAL A 37 9.43 -9.04 -21.12
CA VAL A 37 10.66 -8.45 -21.71
C VAL A 37 11.63 -7.98 -20.63
N TYR A 38 11.15 -7.57 -19.46
CA TYR A 38 11.98 -7.20 -18.32
C TYR A 38 12.73 -8.42 -17.74
N VAL A 39 12.02 -9.54 -17.53
CA VAL A 39 12.62 -10.80 -17.09
C VAL A 39 13.65 -11.29 -18.13
N LYS A 40 13.27 -11.25 -19.41
CA LYS A 40 14.18 -11.63 -20.50
C LYS A 40 15.43 -10.75 -20.55
N PHE A 41 15.28 -9.43 -20.30
CA PHE A 41 16.44 -8.53 -20.21
C PHE A 41 17.37 -8.97 -19.08
N SER A 42 16.83 -9.30 -17.91
CA SER A 42 17.64 -9.73 -16.76
C SER A 42 18.40 -11.01 -17.05
N ASP A 43 17.75 -12.02 -17.66
CA ASP A 43 18.38 -13.29 -18.03
C ASP A 43 19.49 -13.11 -19.10
N GLU A 44 19.29 -12.20 -20.05
CA GLU A 44 20.28 -11.93 -21.10
C GLU A 44 21.44 -11.05 -20.57
N ALA A 45 21.18 -10.14 -19.63
CA ALA A 45 22.20 -9.30 -19.02
C ALA A 45 23.17 -10.11 -18.13
N GLU A 46 22.73 -11.25 -17.56
CA GLU A 46 23.64 -12.19 -16.88
C GLU A 46 24.68 -12.81 -17.83
N LYS A 47 24.32 -12.97 -19.12
CA LYS A 47 25.19 -13.54 -20.17
C LYS A 47 26.01 -12.46 -20.86
N ASP A 48 25.44 -11.28 -21.02
CA ASP A 48 26.05 -10.11 -21.69
C ASP A 48 25.90 -8.85 -20.82
N PRO A 49 26.88 -8.59 -19.92
CA PRO A 49 26.84 -7.41 -19.04
C PRO A 49 26.80 -6.06 -19.78
N SER A 50 27.13 -6.00 -21.09
CA SER A 50 27.05 -4.77 -21.88
C SER A 50 25.60 -4.25 -22.01
N LEU A 51 24.60 -5.11 -21.80
CA LEU A 51 23.18 -4.73 -21.78
C LEU A 51 22.86 -3.77 -20.63
N GLU A 52 23.53 -3.90 -19.48
CA GLU A 52 23.36 -2.95 -18.37
C GLU A 52 23.88 -1.54 -18.72
N ASP A 53 24.98 -1.45 -19.49
CA ASP A 53 25.48 -0.17 -19.99
C ASP A 53 24.49 0.45 -20.98
N LEU A 54 23.92 -0.37 -21.85
CA LEU A 54 22.91 0.04 -22.80
C LEU A 54 21.64 0.55 -22.07
N ALA A 55 21.20 -0.14 -21.04
CA ALA A 55 20.06 0.28 -20.22
C ALA A 55 20.33 1.62 -19.52
N ARG A 56 21.53 1.81 -18.99
CA ARG A 56 21.94 3.12 -18.43
C ARG A 56 21.91 4.23 -19.46
N ALA A 57 22.38 3.96 -20.68
CA ALA A 57 22.35 4.92 -21.78
C ALA A 57 20.93 5.28 -22.21
N GLU A 58 20.02 4.29 -22.28
CA GLU A 58 18.60 4.54 -22.61
C GLU A 58 17.89 5.34 -21.50
N LEU A 59 18.17 5.05 -20.22
CA LEU A 59 17.67 5.88 -19.12
C LEU A 59 18.18 7.32 -19.20
N LYS A 60 19.47 7.49 -19.52
CA LYS A 60 20.06 8.83 -19.66
C LYS A 60 19.34 9.66 -20.74
N LYS A 61 18.93 9.05 -21.84
CA LYS A 61 18.13 9.71 -22.88
C LYS A 61 16.77 10.18 -22.36
N VAL A 62 16.11 9.36 -21.49
CA VAL A 62 14.85 9.79 -20.81
C VAL A 62 15.13 11.02 -19.93
N GLN A 63 16.23 10.99 -19.17
CA GLN A 63 16.64 12.09 -18.28
C GLN A 63 16.96 13.38 -19.06
N ASP A 64 17.55 13.25 -20.24
CA ASP A 64 17.89 14.37 -21.11
C ASP A 64 16.68 14.85 -21.94
N GLY A 65 15.51 14.22 -21.79
CA GLY A 65 14.28 14.62 -22.47
C GLY A 65 14.23 14.22 -23.95
N GLU A 66 14.99 13.20 -24.36
CA GLU A 66 14.92 12.71 -25.74
C GLU A 66 13.51 12.22 -26.05
N GLU A 67 12.95 12.65 -27.17
CA GLU A 67 11.53 12.56 -27.46
C GLU A 67 11.02 11.11 -27.52
N GLU A 68 11.74 10.23 -28.22
CA GLU A 68 11.33 8.84 -28.40
C GLU A 68 11.36 8.05 -27.08
N ASN A 69 12.45 8.19 -26.32
CA ASN A 69 12.59 7.51 -25.03
C ASN A 69 11.61 8.03 -23.98
N THR A 70 11.37 9.34 -23.96
CA THR A 70 10.39 9.98 -23.08
C THR A 70 8.98 9.52 -23.40
N LYS A 71 8.66 9.35 -24.69
CA LYS A 71 7.36 8.83 -25.12
C LYS A 71 7.15 7.39 -24.67
N LEU A 72 8.14 6.50 -24.87
CA LEU A 72 8.06 5.11 -24.40
C LEU A 72 7.93 5.03 -22.88
N TRP A 73 8.71 5.81 -22.15
CA TRP A 73 8.63 5.86 -20.70
C TRP A 73 7.23 6.28 -20.23
N LYS A 74 6.63 7.33 -20.80
CA LYS A 74 5.26 7.77 -20.49
C LYS A 74 4.23 6.70 -20.84
N GLU A 75 4.41 5.98 -21.95
CA GLU A 75 3.54 4.87 -22.34
C GLU A 75 3.56 3.76 -21.29
N PHE A 76 4.76 3.32 -20.85
CA PHE A 76 4.88 2.27 -19.84
C PHE A 76 4.23 2.67 -18.51
N ILE A 77 4.40 3.92 -18.07
CA ILE A 77 3.73 4.43 -16.86
C ILE A 77 2.23 4.43 -17.04
N THR A 78 1.74 4.87 -18.20
CA THR A 78 0.31 4.93 -18.48
C THR A 78 -0.33 3.54 -18.43
N GLU A 79 0.29 2.54 -19.05
CA GLU A 79 -0.19 1.17 -19.01
C GLU A 79 -0.13 0.59 -17.58
N SER A 80 0.96 0.84 -16.84
CA SER A 80 1.07 0.41 -15.45
C SER A 80 -0.01 1.03 -14.55
N LEU A 81 -0.30 2.32 -14.72
CA LEU A 81 -1.35 2.99 -13.95
C LEU A 81 -2.75 2.47 -14.26
N LYS A 82 -3.03 2.03 -15.49
CA LYS A 82 -4.32 1.39 -15.82
C LYS A 82 -4.53 0.13 -15.00
N GLU A 83 -3.51 -0.73 -14.89
CA GLU A 83 -3.60 -1.97 -14.10
C GLU A 83 -3.69 -1.67 -12.60
N TYR A 84 -2.87 -0.76 -12.07
CA TYR A 84 -2.96 -0.34 -10.68
C TYR A 84 -4.35 0.20 -10.33
N ASN A 85 -4.96 1.00 -11.21
CA ASN A 85 -6.29 1.54 -10.97
C ASN A 85 -7.40 0.48 -10.95
N LYS A 86 -7.24 -0.63 -11.70
CA LYS A 86 -8.17 -1.78 -11.59
C LYS A 86 -8.09 -2.40 -10.18
N LEU A 87 -6.88 -2.63 -9.68
CA LEU A 87 -6.66 -3.18 -8.34
C LEU A 87 -7.11 -2.20 -7.25
N TYR A 88 -6.80 -0.91 -7.38
CA TYR A 88 -7.25 0.10 -6.43
C TYR A 88 -8.78 0.17 -6.35
N LYS A 89 -9.47 0.14 -7.50
CA LYS A 89 -10.92 0.09 -7.55
C LYS A 89 -11.48 -1.16 -6.87
N ARG A 90 -10.89 -2.33 -7.14
CA ARG A 90 -11.29 -3.60 -6.55
C ARG A 90 -11.10 -3.63 -5.03
N LEU A 91 -10.02 -3.04 -4.54
CA LEU A 91 -9.72 -2.87 -3.12
C LEU A 91 -10.47 -1.71 -2.46
N ASP A 92 -11.25 -0.93 -3.21
CA ASP A 92 -11.89 0.32 -2.77
C ASP A 92 -10.87 1.26 -2.11
N VAL A 93 -9.75 1.50 -2.83
CA VAL A 93 -8.66 2.39 -2.41
C VAL A 93 -8.61 3.58 -3.35
N HIS A 94 -8.64 4.78 -2.80
CA HIS A 94 -8.59 6.04 -3.52
C HIS A 94 -7.39 6.87 -3.08
N PHE A 95 -6.78 7.57 -4.02
CA PHE A 95 -5.69 8.50 -3.76
C PHE A 95 -6.03 9.89 -4.31
N ASP A 96 -5.75 10.92 -3.54
CA ASP A 96 -5.98 12.31 -3.95
C ASP A 96 -4.99 12.76 -5.02
N THR A 97 -3.78 12.20 -5.00
CA THR A 97 -2.71 12.55 -5.94
C THR A 97 -1.89 11.33 -6.37
N TYR A 98 -1.33 11.42 -7.58
CA TYR A 98 -0.43 10.42 -8.17
C TYR A 98 0.85 11.12 -8.61
N TYR A 99 1.69 11.52 -7.63
CA TYR A 99 3.01 12.09 -7.90
C TYR A 99 4.07 11.01 -7.71
N GLY A 100 4.66 10.56 -8.81
CA GLY A 100 5.77 9.62 -8.79
C GLY A 100 7.10 10.27 -8.46
N GLU A 101 8.16 9.47 -8.36
CA GLU A 101 9.53 9.94 -8.13
C GLU A 101 9.96 10.97 -9.17
N SER A 102 9.58 10.77 -10.45
CA SER A 102 9.91 11.65 -11.58
C SER A 102 9.40 13.07 -11.41
N PHE A 103 8.27 13.26 -10.73
CA PHE A 103 7.68 14.57 -10.48
C PHE A 103 8.61 15.51 -9.70
N TYR A 104 9.50 14.96 -8.90
CA TYR A 104 10.38 15.74 -8.02
C TYR A 104 11.77 16.00 -8.63
N ASN A 105 12.05 15.51 -9.84
CA ASN A 105 13.38 15.61 -10.46
C ASN A 105 13.87 17.04 -10.56
N ASP A 106 13.05 17.97 -11.04
CA ASP A 106 13.43 19.37 -11.22
C ASP A 106 13.63 20.13 -9.90
N MET A 107 13.17 19.53 -8.78
CA MET A 107 13.27 20.13 -7.45
C MET A 107 14.54 19.71 -6.69
N MET A 108 15.23 18.68 -7.16
CA MET A 108 16.38 18.10 -6.45
C MET A 108 17.59 19.04 -6.42
N ALA A 109 17.83 19.78 -7.50
CA ALA A 109 18.90 20.77 -7.57
C ALA A 109 18.76 21.85 -6.49
N ASP A 110 17.54 22.35 -6.30
CA ASP A 110 17.24 23.38 -5.29
C ASP A 110 17.38 22.85 -3.87
N VAL A 111 17.10 21.55 -3.64
CA VAL A 111 17.33 20.90 -2.34
C VAL A 111 18.82 20.82 -2.03
N VAL A 112 19.62 20.34 -2.97
CA VAL A 112 21.09 20.24 -2.76
C VAL A 112 21.70 21.63 -2.56
N LYS A 113 21.25 22.61 -3.34
CA LYS A 113 21.70 24.00 -3.17
C LYS A 113 21.37 24.53 -1.75
N GLU A 114 20.15 24.32 -1.26
CA GLU A 114 19.74 24.74 0.08
C GLU A 114 20.58 24.06 1.19
N LEU A 115 20.90 22.78 1.02
CA LEU A 115 21.76 22.04 1.95
C LEU A 115 23.19 22.60 1.97
N ILE A 116 23.74 22.98 0.81
CA ILE A 116 25.06 23.62 0.71
C ILE A 116 25.05 25.03 1.30
N ASP A 117 24.07 25.85 0.94
CA ASP A 117 23.94 27.25 1.41
C ASP A 117 23.81 27.32 2.96
N LYS A 118 23.26 26.27 3.59
CA LYS A 118 23.15 26.12 5.05
C LYS A 118 24.32 25.35 5.71
N GLU A 119 25.34 25.04 4.94
CA GLU A 119 26.53 24.31 5.40
C GLU A 119 26.21 22.90 5.98
N LEU A 120 25.06 22.33 5.57
CA LEU A 120 24.63 20.98 5.98
C LEU A 120 25.21 19.90 5.08
N ALA A 121 25.39 20.17 3.79
CA ALA A 121 26.06 19.26 2.86
C ALA A 121 27.45 19.81 2.50
N VAL A 122 28.45 18.96 2.64
CA VAL A 122 29.86 19.30 2.34
C VAL A 122 30.37 18.45 1.18
N ASP A 123 31.46 18.90 0.57
CA ASP A 123 32.16 18.10 -0.45
C ASP A 123 33.00 17.02 0.21
N ASP A 124 32.76 15.79 -0.16
CA ASP A 124 33.51 14.63 0.29
C ASP A 124 33.84 13.74 -0.92
N GLU A 125 35.10 13.68 -1.28
CA GLU A 125 35.63 12.98 -2.47
C GLU A 125 34.89 13.32 -3.80
N GLY A 126 34.34 14.55 -3.91
CA GLY A 126 33.58 15.04 -5.05
C GLY A 126 32.07 14.75 -5.01
N ALA A 127 31.57 14.07 -3.98
CA ALA A 127 30.14 13.93 -3.69
C ALA A 127 29.68 15.01 -2.70
N LYS A 128 28.38 15.32 -2.68
CA LYS A 128 27.77 16.14 -1.63
C LYS A 128 27.17 15.24 -0.57
N VAL A 129 27.68 15.37 0.68
CA VAL A 129 27.37 14.45 1.78
C VAL A 129 26.91 15.24 3.00
N VAL A 130 25.87 14.78 3.64
CA VAL A 130 25.41 15.26 4.97
C VAL A 130 25.93 14.30 6.02
N PHE A 131 26.70 14.83 6.98
CA PHE A 131 27.17 14.11 8.16
C PHE A 131 26.23 14.36 9.33
N PHE A 132 26.13 13.37 10.22
CA PHE A 132 25.29 13.44 11.42
C PHE A 132 26.17 13.40 12.67
N ASP A 133 25.64 13.90 13.78
CA ASP A 133 26.31 13.76 15.07
C ASP A 133 26.42 12.28 15.48
N GLU A 134 27.47 11.90 16.20
CA GLU A 134 27.65 10.52 16.70
C GLU A 134 26.44 10.03 17.52
N LYS A 135 25.80 10.93 18.30
CA LYS A 135 24.60 10.63 19.08
C LYS A 135 23.39 10.20 18.25
N ASP A 136 23.34 10.58 16.97
CA ASP A 136 22.23 10.23 16.09
C ASP A 136 22.35 8.78 15.57
N ASN A 137 23.54 8.18 15.67
CA ASN A 137 23.84 6.81 15.22
C ASN A 137 23.36 6.55 13.79
N LEU A 138 23.64 7.50 12.89
CA LEU A 138 23.29 7.46 11.47
C LEU A 138 24.56 7.47 10.61
N PHE A 139 24.55 6.69 9.52
CA PHE A 139 25.60 6.77 8.51
C PHE A 139 25.47 8.08 7.70
N PRO A 140 26.59 8.63 7.17
CA PRO A 140 26.55 9.77 6.29
C PRO A 140 25.59 9.57 5.12
N CYS A 141 24.89 10.63 4.71
CA CYS A 141 23.91 10.58 3.64
C CYS A 141 24.42 11.33 2.40
N ILE A 142 24.66 10.60 1.32
CA ILE A 142 25.02 11.21 0.03
C ILE A 142 23.74 11.79 -0.59
N VAL A 143 23.75 13.10 -0.87
CA VAL A 143 22.64 13.81 -1.52
C VAL A 143 22.91 14.11 -3.00
N GLN A 144 24.19 14.09 -3.42
CA GLN A 144 24.58 14.15 -4.82
C GLN A 144 25.87 13.37 -5.03
N LYS A 145 25.89 12.50 -6.02
CA LYS A 145 27.07 11.73 -6.40
C LYS A 145 28.11 12.59 -7.10
N LYS A 146 29.33 12.08 -7.20
CA LYS A 146 30.46 12.70 -7.90
C LYS A 146 30.18 13.01 -9.37
N ASP A 147 29.38 12.20 -10.04
CA ASP A 147 28.96 12.41 -11.43
C ASP A 147 27.78 13.39 -11.59
N GLY A 148 27.35 14.02 -10.48
CA GLY A 148 26.25 14.95 -10.44
C GLY A 148 24.86 14.30 -10.27
N ALA A 149 24.75 12.99 -10.30
CA ALA A 149 23.48 12.28 -10.15
C ALA A 149 22.92 12.39 -8.72
N TYR A 150 21.60 12.50 -8.61
CA TYR A 150 20.90 12.52 -7.34
C TYR A 150 20.55 11.10 -6.90
N LEU A 151 20.23 10.97 -5.60
CA LEU A 151 19.84 9.72 -4.97
C LEU A 151 18.40 9.80 -4.43
N TYR A 152 17.85 8.65 -3.99
CA TYR A 152 16.53 8.59 -3.38
C TYR A 152 16.38 9.52 -2.17
N SER A 153 17.44 9.70 -1.37
CA SER A 153 17.43 10.63 -0.25
C SER A 153 17.13 12.06 -0.69
N THR A 154 17.65 12.48 -1.84
CA THR A 154 17.42 13.83 -2.38
C THR A 154 16.00 14.00 -2.89
N SER A 155 15.47 13.02 -3.61
CA SER A 155 14.07 13.04 -4.08
C SER A 155 13.08 13.01 -2.90
N ASP A 156 13.38 12.25 -1.84
CA ASP A 156 12.53 12.23 -0.64
C ASP A 156 12.56 13.55 0.12
N ILE A 157 13.72 14.20 0.23
CA ILE A 157 13.81 15.56 0.80
C ILE A 157 13.03 16.58 -0.06
N ALA A 158 13.14 16.47 -1.40
CA ALA A 158 12.36 17.30 -2.32
C ALA A 158 10.85 17.07 -2.16
N THR A 159 10.44 15.82 -1.95
CA THR A 159 9.06 15.44 -1.65
C THR A 159 8.54 16.10 -0.37
N VAL A 160 9.32 16.09 0.71
CA VAL A 160 8.97 16.78 1.98
C VAL A 160 8.83 18.27 1.74
N LYS A 161 9.79 18.91 1.03
CA LYS A 161 9.76 20.33 0.70
C LYS A 161 8.50 20.71 -0.09
N PHE A 162 8.21 19.95 -1.15
CA PHE A 162 7.02 20.15 -1.96
C PHE A 162 5.72 20.05 -1.14
N ARG A 163 5.56 18.97 -0.38
CA ARG A 163 4.35 18.74 0.43
C ARG A 163 4.16 19.79 1.50
N LYS A 164 5.25 20.20 2.17
CA LYS A 164 5.24 21.31 3.13
C LYS A 164 4.72 22.60 2.51
N ASN A 165 5.24 22.95 1.33
CA ASN A 165 4.93 24.22 0.69
C ASN A 165 3.55 24.24 0.00
N THR A 166 3.08 23.07 -0.46
CA THR A 166 1.85 22.94 -1.24
C THR A 166 0.63 22.69 -0.38
N TYR A 167 0.75 21.88 0.68
CA TYR A 167 -0.39 21.40 1.46
C TYR A 167 -0.44 21.95 2.89
N ASP A 168 0.57 22.72 3.32
CA ASP A 168 0.69 23.25 4.69
C ASP A 168 0.49 22.17 5.76
N VAL A 169 1.12 21.02 5.58
CA VAL A 169 0.94 19.86 6.43
C VAL A 169 1.73 19.97 7.73
N ASN A 170 1.11 19.57 8.83
CA ASN A 170 1.76 19.47 10.14
C ASN A 170 2.33 18.08 10.41
N LYS A 171 1.83 17.07 9.70
CA LYS A 171 2.18 15.66 9.91
C LYS A 171 2.30 14.92 8.57
N MET A 172 3.38 14.16 8.39
CA MET A 172 3.59 13.27 7.26
C MET A 172 3.77 11.84 7.75
N ILE A 173 3.02 10.92 7.15
CA ILE A 173 3.09 9.49 7.46
C ILE A 173 3.54 8.78 6.20
N TYR A 174 4.62 8.01 6.32
CA TYR A 174 5.16 7.17 5.25
C TYR A 174 4.95 5.71 5.61
N LEU A 175 4.38 4.96 4.69
CA LEU A 175 4.12 3.53 4.85
C LEU A 175 4.97 2.76 3.83
N THR A 176 5.98 2.04 4.30
CA THR A 176 6.90 1.26 3.45
C THR A 176 7.39 0.00 4.17
N ASP A 177 8.21 -0.77 3.47
CA ASP A 177 8.87 -1.97 4.00
C ASP A 177 9.87 -1.65 5.13
N ALA A 178 9.99 -2.55 6.09
CA ALA A 178 10.88 -2.43 7.24
C ALA A 178 12.37 -2.23 6.88
N ARG A 179 12.83 -2.69 5.71
CA ARG A 179 14.21 -2.54 5.25
C ARG A 179 14.61 -1.10 4.96
N GLN A 180 13.65 -0.20 4.81
CA GLN A 180 13.91 1.22 4.53
C GLN A 180 14.07 2.09 5.77
N GLN A 181 14.03 1.53 6.98
CA GLN A 181 14.01 2.30 8.23
C GLN A 181 15.17 3.29 8.36
N ASP A 182 16.41 2.88 8.03
CA ASP A 182 17.57 3.75 8.20
C ASP A 182 17.59 4.89 7.18
N HIS A 183 17.12 4.64 5.96
CA HIS A 183 16.91 5.68 4.96
C HIS A 183 15.92 6.75 5.45
N PHE A 184 14.78 6.34 6.03
CA PHE A 184 13.80 7.27 6.58
C PHE A 184 14.35 8.08 7.75
N LYS A 185 15.11 7.46 8.65
CA LYS A 185 15.78 8.18 9.75
C LYS A 185 16.74 9.25 9.22
N GLN A 186 17.52 8.95 8.17
CA GLN A 186 18.47 9.88 7.58
C GLN A 186 17.78 11.11 6.99
N PHE A 187 16.85 10.94 6.07
CA PHE A 187 16.25 12.11 5.42
C PHE A 187 15.29 12.87 6.36
N PHE A 188 14.65 12.22 7.32
CA PHE A 188 13.91 12.90 8.38
C PHE A 188 14.81 13.81 9.19
N LYS A 189 15.98 13.30 9.61
CA LYS A 189 16.98 14.10 10.33
C LYS A 189 17.47 15.28 9.49
N ILE A 190 17.73 15.09 8.21
CA ILE A 190 18.14 16.17 7.31
C ILE A 190 17.05 17.25 7.22
N THR A 191 15.78 16.88 7.11
CA THR A 191 14.69 17.85 7.08
C THR A 191 14.50 18.60 8.40
N ASP A 192 14.85 17.99 9.54
CA ASP A 192 14.89 18.66 10.85
C ASP A 192 16.07 19.64 10.93
N MET A 193 17.24 19.26 10.42
CA MET A 193 18.41 20.15 10.32
C MET A 193 18.15 21.36 9.40
N LEU A 194 17.32 21.19 8.36
CA LEU A 194 16.83 22.28 7.52
C LEU A 194 15.86 23.25 8.24
N GLY A 195 15.38 22.88 9.42
CA GLY A 195 14.43 23.66 10.21
C GLY A 195 12.98 23.50 9.75
N TRP A 196 12.67 22.42 9.05
CA TRP A 196 11.30 22.14 8.63
C TRP A 196 10.57 21.40 9.75
N ASN A 197 9.85 22.17 10.57
CA ASN A 197 9.14 21.67 11.77
C ASN A 197 7.86 20.93 11.36
N ILE A 198 8.00 19.69 10.87
CA ILE A 198 6.89 18.81 10.49
C ILE A 198 7.07 17.50 11.24
N GLU A 199 6.00 17.02 11.87
CA GLU A 199 6.00 15.66 12.42
C GLU A 199 6.09 14.63 11.29
N LYS A 200 7.05 13.73 11.34
CA LYS A 200 7.26 12.68 10.33
C LYS A 200 7.30 11.31 10.99
N TYR A 201 6.54 10.40 10.43
CA TYR A 201 6.43 9.02 10.92
C TYR A 201 6.72 8.05 9.79
N HIS A 202 7.65 7.15 10.02
CA HIS A 202 7.83 5.99 9.18
C HIS A 202 7.12 4.80 9.80
N ILE A 203 6.08 4.35 9.14
CA ILE A 203 5.28 3.20 9.53
C ILE A 203 5.68 2.06 8.60
N TRP A 204 6.31 1.03 9.15
CA TRP A 204 6.73 -0.13 8.37
C TRP A 204 5.81 -1.31 8.56
N PHE A 205 5.79 -2.19 7.57
CA PHE A 205 5.07 -3.45 7.60
C PHE A 205 6.01 -4.65 7.43
N GLY A 206 5.59 -5.79 7.99
CA GLY A 206 6.28 -7.08 7.84
C GLY A 206 5.97 -7.75 6.51
N ILE A 207 6.41 -8.98 6.35
CA ILE A 207 6.24 -9.76 5.13
C ILE A 207 5.01 -10.66 5.29
N ILE A 208 4.21 -10.77 4.22
CA ILE A 208 3.15 -11.77 4.12
C ILE A 208 3.80 -13.07 3.61
N ARG A 209 3.56 -14.17 4.31
CA ARG A 209 4.07 -15.52 3.97
C ARG A 209 2.89 -16.47 3.88
N PHE A 210 2.98 -17.46 2.99
CA PHE A 210 2.08 -18.61 3.01
C PHE A 210 2.63 -19.68 3.95
N ALA A 211 1.74 -20.51 4.55
CA ALA A 211 2.13 -21.54 5.51
C ALA A 211 3.10 -22.60 4.93
N ASP A 212 3.02 -22.84 3.62
CA ASP A 212 3.79 -23.79 2.86
C ASP A 212 5.07 -23.23 2.20
N GLY A 213 5.38 -21.95 2.42
CA GLY A 213 6.64 -21.36 1.96
C GLY A 213 6.64 -19.85 1.83
N ILE A 214 7.87 -19.32 1.65
CA ILE A 214 8.09 -17.91 1.37
C ILE A 214 7.65 -17.63 -0.08
N LEU A 215 6.90 -16.54 -0.32
CA LEU A 215 6.80 -15.92 -1.65
C LEU A 215 8.21 -15.51 -2.11
N SER A 216 8.94 -16.47 -2.69
CA SER A 216 10.34 -16.27 -3.06
C SER A 216 10.42 -15.56 -4.41
N THR A 217 10.85 -14.31 -4.39
CA THR A 217 11.16 -13.51 -5.58
C THR A 217 12.32 -14.07 -6.44
N ARG A 218 13.09 -15.04 -5.94
CA ARG A 218 14.28 -15.57 -6.63
C ARG A 218 14.01 -16.67 -7.66
N LYS A 219 12.77 -17.19 -7.75
CA LYS A 219 12.39 -18.26 -8.70
C LYS A 219 11.12 -17.99 -9.51
N GLY A 220 10.66 -16.74 -9.62
CA GLY A 220 9.50 -16.41 -10.44
C GLY A 220 8.12 -16.78 -9.85
N ASN A 221 8.06 -17.32 -8.64
CA ASN A 221 6.80 -17.66 -7.96
C ASN A 221 6.34 -16.52 -7.04
N VAL A 222 6.20 -15.33 -7.59
CA VAL A 222 5.52 -14.23 -6.90
C VAL A 222 4.04 -14.34 -7.23
N ILE A 223 3.18 -14.55 -6.24
CA ILE A 223 1.73 -14.46 -6.45
C ILE A 223 1.41 -12.99 -6.69
N LYS A 224 0.81 -12.67 -7.83
CA LYS A 224 0.32 -11.33 -8.12
C LYS A 224 -0.86 -11.01 -7.20
N LEU A 225 -0.99 -9.75 -6.81
CA LEU A 225 -2.12 -9.32 -5.96
C LEU A 225 -3.46 -9.61 -6.65
N GLU A 226 -3.54 -9.47 -7.96
CA GLU A 226 -4.72 -9.82 -8.74
C GLU A 226 -5.09 -11.31 -8.57
N GLU A 227 -4.13 -12.21 -8.74
CA GLU A 227 -4.32 -13.66 -8.56
C GLU A 227 -4.77 -14.01 -7.14
N LEU A 228 -4.21 -13.30 -6.14
CA LEU A 228 -4.64 -13.48 -4.74
C LEU A 228 -6.10 -13.08 -4.54
N LEU A 229 -6.52 -11.96 -5.12
CA LEU A 229 -7.90 -11.49 -5.04
C LEU A 229 -8.87 -12.39 -5.82
N ASP A 230 -8.43 -12.94 -6.97
CA ASP A 230 -9.22 -13.87 -7.76
C ASP A 230 -9.43 -15.20 -7.03
N GLU A 231 -8.40 -15.74 -6.42
CA GLU A 231 -8.50 -16.94 -5.59
C GLU A 231 -9.42 -16.71 -4.38
N ALA A 232 -9.31 -15.54 -3.73
CA ALA A 232 -10.21 -15.19 -2.63
C ALA A 232 -11.68 -15.12 -3.08
N HIS A 233 -11.92 -14.51 -4.25
CA HIS A 233 -13.24 -14.45 -4.87
C HIS A 233 -13.78 -15.87 -5.17
N ASN A 234 -12.99 -16.72 -5.83
CA ASN A 234 -13.39 -18.06 -6.22
C ASN A 234 -13.76 -18.91 -5.01
N ARG A 235 -12.92 -18.91 -3.97
CA ARG A 235 -13.21 -19.64 -2.72
C ARG A 235 -14.45 -19.11 -2.00
N ALA A 236 -14.62 -17.78 -1.98
CA ALA A 236 -15.83 -17.18 -1.42
C ALA A 236 -17.07 -17.55 -2.23
N TYR A 237 -16.96 -17.60 -3.56
CA TYR A 237 -18.04 -18.04 -4.44
C TYR A 237 -18.47 -19.48 -4.15
N ASP A 238 -17.54 -20.41 -3.98
CA ASP A 238 -17.86 -21.80 -3.65
C ASP A 238 -18.67 -21.90 -2.36
N VAL A 239 -18.26 -21.16 -1.33
CA VAL A 239 -18.97 -21.12 -0.04
C VAL A 239 -20.36 -20.49 -0.18
N VAL A 240 -20.48 -19.39 -0.93
CA VAL A 240 -21.78 -18.72 -1.19
C VAL A 240 -22.72 -19.63 -1.96
N ASN A 241 -22.23 -20.29 -2.99
CA ASN A 241 -23.02 -21.19 -3.83
C ASN A 241 -23.52 -22.42 -3.06
N GLU A 242 -22.69 -22.99 -2.16
CA GLU A 242 -23.09 -24.09 -1.29
C GLU A 242 -24.17 -23.68 -0.29
N LYS A 243 -23.96 -22.53 0.38
CA LYS A 243 -24.85 -22.07 1.48
C LYS A 243 -26.13 -21.41 0.97
N ASN A 244 -26.12 -20.80 -0.23
CA ASN A 244 -27.22 -20.03 -0.79
C ASN A 244 -27.49 -20.43 -2.26
N PRO A 245 -27.89 -21.68 -2.54
CA PRO A 245 -28.04 -22.19 -3.92
C PRO A 245 -29.12 -21.45 -4.74
N ASN A 246 -30.07 -20.82 -4.06
CA ASN A 246 -31.24 -20.15 -4.70
C ASN A 246 -30.97 -18.70 -5.11
N LEU A 247 -29.82 -18.13 -4.81
CA LEU A 247 -29.44 -16.80 -5.29
C LEU A 247 -29.17 -16.84 -6.81
N SER A 248 -29.44 -15.74 -7.47
CA SER A 248 -29.03 -15.57 -8.88
C SER A 248 -27.51 -15.61 -9.01
N GLU A 249 -27.02 -15.94 -10.19
CA GLU A 249 -25.58 -15.99 -10.44
C GLU A 249 -24.90 -14.63 -10.18
N GLU A 250 -25.54 -13.53 -10.59
CA GLU A 250 -25.06 -12.18 -10.35
C GLU A 250 -24.95 -11.87 -8.85
N GLU A 251 -25.95 -12.25 -8.05
CA GLU A 251 -25.91 -12.07 -6.60
C GLU A 251 -24.77 -12.88 -5.96
N LYS A 252 -24.58 -14.14 -6.40
CA LYS A 252 -23.48 -14.99 -5.91
C LYS A 252 -22.13 -14.38 -6.20
N GLN A 253 -21.90 -13.88 -7.43
CA GLN A 253 -20.65 -13.24 -7.82
C GLN A 253 -20.40 -11.95 -7.02
N ASN A 254 -21.41 -11.11 -6.84
CA ASN A 254 -21.29 -9.88 -6.07
C ASN A 254 -20.98 -10.16 -4.59
N ILE A 255 -21.63 -11.14 -3.97
CA ILE A 255 -21.35 -11.51 -2.58
C ILE A 255 -19.95 -12.10 -2.48
N ALA A 256 -19.55 -12.94 -3.42
CA ALA A 256 -18.23 -13.56 -3.45
C ALA A 256 -17.10 -12.51 -3.56
N GLU A 257 -17.30 -11.49 -4.40
CA GLU A 257 -16.32 -10.39 -4.50
C GLU A 257 -16.20 -9.62 -3.19
N VAL A 258 -17.34 -9.24 -2.59
CA VAL A 258 -17.33 -8.52 -1.30
C VAL A 258 -16.68 -9.37 -0.20
N VAL A 259 -17.05 -10.63 -0.08
CA VAL A 259 -16.52 -11.52 0.97
C VAL A 259 -15.04 -11.82 0.74
N GLY A 260 -14.66 -12.17 -0.51
CA GLY A 260 -13.27 -12.51 -0.86
C GLY A 260 -12.32 -11.33 -0.64
N VAL A 261 -12.61 -10.20 -1.25
CA VAL A 261 -11.76 -8.98 -1.14
C VAL A 261 -11.70 -8.49 0.31
N SER A 262 -12.85 -8.45 1.01
CA SER A 262 -12.87 -8.03 2.42
C SER A 262 -12.06 -8.98 3.30
N SER A 263 -12.03 -10.27 3.01
CA SER A 263 -11.25 -11.25 3.76
C SER A 263 -9.75 -11.02 3.63
N VAL A 264 -9.27 -10.71 2.42
CA VAL A 264 -7.85 -10.34 2.20
C VAL A 264 -7.51 -9.05 2.94
N LYS A 265 -8.31 -7.99 2.77
CA LYS A 265 -8.11 -6.70 3.47
C LYS A 265 -8.11 -6.87 5.00
N TYR A 266 -9.04 -7.64 5.52
CA TYR A 266 -9.17 -7.84 6.96
C TYR A 266 -8.04 -8.70 7.53
N ALA A 267 -7.60 -9.73 6.81
CA ALA A 267 -6.46 -10.55 7.22
C ALA A 267 -5.18 -9.73 7.40
N ASP A 268 -4.97 -8.73 6.53
CA ASP A 268 -3.85 -7.79 6.65
C ASP A 268 -4.08 -6.78 7.79
N LEU A 269 -5.21 -6.07 7.80
CA LEU A 269 -5.47 -4.96 8.71
C LEU A 269 -5.75 -5.38 10.16
N SER A 270 -6.19 -6.62 10.40
CA SER A 270 -6.46 -7.15 11.75
C SER A 270 -5.22 -7.63 12.49
N GLN A 271 -4.08 -7.72 11.80
CA GLN A 271 -2.80 -8.11 12.41
C GLN A 271 -1.99 -6.88 12.83
N ASN A 272 -1.04 -7.11 13.72
CA ASN A 272 -0.01 -6.08 13.95
C ASN A 272 0.88 -6.00 12.69
N LYS A 273 0.76 -4.92 11.94
CA LYS A 273 1.48 -4.73 10.68
C LYS A 273 3.01 -4.88 10.75
N GLN A 274 3.60 -4.69 11.95
CA GLN A 274 5.05 -4.84 12.17
C GLN A 274 5.49 -6.31 12.30
N SER A 275 4.54 -7.23 12.38
CA SER A 275 4.81 -8.67 12.43
C SER A 275 4.67 -9.28 11.04
N ASP A 276 5.41 -10.34 10.77
CA ASP A 276 5.15 -11.18 9.59
C ASP A 276 3.77 -11.82 9.72
N ILE A 277 3.03 -11.86 8.62
CA ILE A 277 1.69 -12.44 8.55
C ILE A 277 1.80 -13.80 7.87
N ILE A 278 1.29 -14.85 8.53
CA ILE A 278 1.09 -16.16 7.91
C ILE A 278 -0.30 -16.19 7.32
N PHE A 279 -0.38 -16.30 6.00
CA PHE A 279 -1.61 -16.31 5.24
C PHE A 279 -2.14 -17.72 5.09
N GLU A 280 -3.35 -17.97 5.60
CA GLU A 280 -4.03 -19.27 5.58
C GLU A 280 -5.46 -19.09 5.06
N TRP A 281 -5.75 -19.67 3.88
CA TRP A 281 -7.05 -19.53 3.20
C TRP A 281 -8.24 -19.95 4.08
N ASP A 282 -8.19 -21.14 4.69
CA ASP A 282 -9.29 -21.69 5.46
C ASP A 282 -9.61 -20.83 6.69
N LYS A 283 -8.57 -20.26 7.31
CA LYS A 283 -8.72 -19.38 8.46
C LYS A 283 -9.29 -18.02 8.07
N MET A 284 -8.85 -17.47 6.94
CA MET A 284 -9.25 -16.15 6.48
C MET A 284 -10.72 -16.11 6.04
N LEU A 285 -11.21 -17.17 5.39
CA LEU A 285 -12.57 -17.30 4.89
C LEU A 285 -13.53 -17.96 5.90
N SER A 286 -13.06 -18.28 7.10
CA SER A 286 -13.88 -18.87 8.15
C SER A 286 -14.99 -17.92 8.62
N PHE A 287 -16.18 -18.46 8.86
CA PHE A 287 -17.29 -17.74 9.52
C PHE A 287 -17.17 -17.73 11.05
N GLU A 288 -16.08 -18.26 11.58
CA GLU A 288 -15.78 -18.29 13.01
C GLU A 288 -14.44 -17.59 13.27
N GLY A 289 -14.30 -16.97 14.43
CA GLY A 289 -13.09 -16.27 14.83
C GLY A 289 -13.04 -14.81 14.34
N ASN A 290 -11.84 -14.21 14.40
CA ASN A 290 -11.60 -12.81 14.02
C ASN A 290 -11.38 -12.70 12.51
N THR A 291 -12.45 -12.72 11.73
CA THR A 291 -12.45 -12.78 10.27
C THR A 291 -13.46 -11.80 9.66
N ALA A 292 -13.24 -11.41 8.40
CA ALA A 292 -14.20 -10.57 7.68
C ALA A 292 -15.57 -11.26 7.51
N PRO A 293 -15.68 -12.53 7.10
CA PRO A 293 -16.97 -13.20 7.00
C PRO A 293 -17.78 -13.18 8.30
N TYR A 294 -17.12 -13.31 9.46
CA TYR A 294 -17.79 -13.21 10.77
C TYR A 294 -18.39 -11.82 11.00
N LEU A 295 -17.65 -10.76 10.69
CA LEU A 295 -18.13 -9.38 10.81
C LEU A 295 -19.25 -9.07 9.81
N LEU A 296 -19.08 -9.48 8.56
CA LEU A 296 -20.09 -9.31 7.51
C LEU A 296 -21.40 -10.04 7.85
N TYR A 297 -21.31 -11.25 8.39
CA TYR A 297 -22.47 -11.99 8.87
C TYR A 297 -23.19 -11.24 10.01
N THR A 298 -22.44 -10.69 10.96
CA THR A 298 -22.99 -9.88 12.05
C THR A 298 -23.69 -8.63 11.51
N TYR A 299 -23.08 -7.95 10.53
CA TYR A 299 -23.68 -6.80 9.84
C TYR A 299 -24.98 -7.17 9.11
N ALA A 300 -24.97 -8.27 8.35
CA ALA A 300 -26.16 -8.76 7.65
C ALA A 300 -27.31 -9.09 8.61
N ARG A 301 -26.99 -9.63 9.78
CA ARG A 301 -27.97 -9.88 10.87
C ARG A 301 -28.60 -8.57 11.36
N ILE A 302 -27.80 -7.54 11.63
CA ILE A 302 -28.29 -6.22 12.03
C ILE A 302 -29.23 -5.66 10.97
N GLN A 303 -28.82 -5.70 9.70
CA GLN A 303 -29.64 -5.21 8.58
C GLN A 303 -30.97 -5.99 8.46
N SER A 304 -30.96 -7.28 8.74
CA SER A 304 -32.19 -8.08 8.76
C SER A 304 -33.14 -7.66 9.89
N ILE A 305 -32.61 -7.35 11.07
CA ILE A 305 -33.38 -6.83 12.20
C ILE A 305 -34.01 -5.49 11.84
N LEU A 306 -33.22 -4.55 11.31
CA LEU A 306 -33.69 -3.23 10.93
C LEU A 306 -34.77 -3.27 9.85
N ARG A 307 -34.68 -4.18 8.86
CA ARG A 307 -35.75 -4.40 7.89
C ARG A 307 -37.05 -4.84 8.56
N LYS A 308 -36.98 -5.79 9.49
CA LYS A 308 -38.17 -6.26 10.24
C LYS A 308 -38.81 -5.16 11.08
N VAL A 309 -37.99 -4.31 11.70
CA VAL A 309 -38.45 -3.14 12.47
C VAL A 309 -39.20 -2.14 11.54
N ALA A 310 -38.62 -1.88 10.36
CA ALA A 310 -39.25 -1.02 9.35
C ALA A 310 -40.59 -1.57 8.83
N GLU A 311 -40.67 -2.89 8.60
CA GLU A 311 -41.92 -3.59 8.21
C GLU A 311 -43.02 -3.46 9.26
N GLN A 312 -42.67 -3.33 10.54
CA GLN A 312 -43.59 -3.13 11.65
C GLN A 312 -43.96 -1.65 11.89
N ASN A 313 -43.46 -0.74 11.05
CA ASN A 313 -43.66 0.72 11.18
C ASN A 313 -43.25 1.31 12.53
N ILE A 314 -42.24 0.73 13.17
CA ILE A 314 -41.68 1.26 14.42
C ILE A 314 -40.78 2.45 14.08
N ASP A 315 -41.13 3.66 14.62
CA ASP A 315 -40.30 4.85 14.44
C ASP A 315 -39.12 4.82 15.41
N LEU A 316 -37.93 4.65 14.88
CA LEU A 316 -36.67 4.65 15.66
C LEU A 316 -36.16 6.09 15.96
N ASN A 317 -36.82 7.13 15.43
CA ASN A 317 -36.45 8.55 15.66
C ASN A 317 -37.20 9.18 16.86
N GLU A 318 -38.16 8.49 17.44
CA GLU A 318 -38.78 8.92 18.69
C GLU A 318 -37.74 8.88 19.82
N ASN A 319 -37.92 9.75 20.83
CA ASN A 319 -37.13 9.78 22.07
C ASN A 319 -37.38 8.48 22.87
N ILE A 320 -36.68 7.41 22.51
CA ILE A 320 -36.77 6.12 23.17
C ILE A 320 -35.83 6.12 24.37
N GLU A 321 -36.35 5.91 25.56
CA GLU A 321 -35.54 5.66 26.74
C GLU A 321 -34.95 4.26 26.65
N ILE A 322 -33.62 4.16 26.48
CA ILE A 322 -32.92 2.87 26.44
C ILE A 322 -32.75 2.38 27.87
N LYS A 323 -33.44 1.29 28.21
CA LYS A 323 -33.28 0.57 29.47
C LYS A 323 -32.40 -0.68 29.25
N THR A 324 -31.46 -0.87 30.15
CA THR A 324 -30.56 -2.02 30.12
C THR A 324 -30.84 -2.87 31.38
N ASP A 325 -31.65 -3.91 31.22
CA ASP A 325 -32.15 -4.69 32.35
C ASP A 325 -31.27 -5.92 32.66
N ASN A 326 -30.59 -6.44 31.67
CA ASN A 326 -29.75 -7.61 31.83
C ASN A 326 -28.25 -7.35 31.53
N LYS A 327 -27.39 -8.31 31.88
CA LYS A 327 -25.93 -8.20 31.72
C LYS A 327 -25.47 -8.11 30.29
N PHE A 328 -26.20 -8.67 29.32
CA PHE A 328 -25.82 -8.67 27.90
C PHE A 328 -26.07 -7.28 27.29
N GLU A 329 -27.22 -6.69 27.61
CA GLU A 329 -27.55 -5.30 27.20
C GLU A 329 -26.55 -4.31 27.78
N LYS A 330 -26.24 -4.37 29.07
CA LYS A 330 -25.24 -3.52 29.73
C LYS A 330 -23.87 -3.69 29.11
N SER A 331 -23.46 -4.94 28.85
CA SER A 331 -22.14 -5.20 28.23
C SER A 331 -22.04 -4.60 26.82
N LEU A 332 -23.09 -4.74 26.00
CA LEU A 332 -23.12 -4.18 24.65
C LEU A 332 -23.13 -2.63 24.69
N ALA A 333 -24.05 -2.04 25.46
CA ALA A 333 -24.19 -0.60 25.59
C ALA A 333 -22.88 0.06 26.09
N THR A 334 -22.27 -0.51 27.14
CA THR A 334 -21.00 0.01 27.67
C THR A 334 -19.87 -0.09 26.62
N TYR A 335 -19.83 -1.17 25.84
CA TYR A 335 -18.77 -1.38 24.87
C TYR A 335 -18.90 -0.44 23.66
N LEU A 336 -20.12 -0.09 23.26
CA LEU A 336 -20.37 0.93 22.22
C LEU A 336 -19.75 2.28 22.58
N LEU A 337 -19.74 2.68 23.85
CA LEU A 337 -19.13 3.92 24.33
C LEU A 337 -17.59 3.93 24.20
N ALA A 338 -16.96 2.77 24.05
CA ALA A 338 -15.51 2.66 23.87
C ALA A 338 -15.06 2.96 22.43
N PHE A 339 -15.96 3.10 21.45
CA PHE A 339 -15.63 3.32 20.05
C PHE A 339 -14.73 4.55 19.81
N PRO A 340 -15.06 5.74 20.29
CA PRO A 340 -14.23 6.94 20.08
C PRO A 340 -12.81 6.77 20.62
N ILE A 341 -12.66 6.11 21.76
CA ILE A 341 -11.35 5.86 22.39
C ILE A 341 -10.55 4.86 21.55
N SER A 342 -11.20 3.84 21.00
CA SER A 342 -10.55 2.85 20.12
C SER A 342 -10.04 3.49 18.83
N VAL A 343 -10.83 4.38 18.22
CA VAL A 343 -10.43 5.14 17.03
C VAL A 343 -9.25 6.08 17.34
N LEU A 344 -9.33 6.84 18.44
CA LEU A 344 -8.26 7.75 18.83
C LEU A 344 -6.95 6.98 19.06
N LYS A 345 -7.00 5.88 19.80
CA LYS A 345 -5.83 5.05 20.07
C LYS A 345 -5.24 4.43 18.79
N ALA A 346 -6.09 3.98 17.86
CA ALA A 346 -5.64 3.47 16.57
C ALA A 346 -4.94 4.56 15.76
N ALA A 347 -5.47 5.78 15.75
CA ALA A 347 -4.89 6.92 15.06
C ALA A 347 -3.55 7.36 15.68
N GLU A 348 -3.47 7.48 17.00
CA GLU A 348 -2.25 7.88 17.72
C GLU A 348 -1.12 6.87 17.58
N THR A 349 -1.45 5.59 17.52
CA THR A 349 -0.45 4.50 17.43
C THR A 349 -0.24 3.99 16.01
N PHE A 350 -1.00 4.49 15.03
CA PHE A 350 -1.01 4.02 13.63
C PHE A 350 -1.29 2.52 13.51
N LYS A 351 -2.21 1.99 14.35
CA LYS A 351 -2.53 0.56 14.45
C LYS A 351 -3.98 0.28 14.08
N PRO A 352 -4.30 0.06 12.79
CA PRO A 352 -5.67 -0.24 12.36
C PRO A 352 -6.24 -1.53 12.98
N ASN A 353 -5.39 -2.47 13.37
CA ASN A 353 -5.82 -3.69 14.06
C ASN A 353 -6.57 -3.42 15.36
N LEU A 354 -6.37 -2.29 16.04
CA LEU A 354 -7.13 -1.94 17.23
C LEU A 354 -8.62 -1.67 16.92
N ILE A 355 -8.92 -1.19 15.70
CA ILE A 355 -10.31 -1.06 15.24
C ILE A 355 -10.87 -2.43 14.87
N ALA A 356 -10.09 -3.27 14.22
CA ALA A 356 -10.48 -4.65 13.90
C ALA A 356 -10.81 -5.45 15.17
N ASP A 357 -9.96 -5.38 16.20
CA ASP A 357 -10.18 -6.02 17.50
C ASP A 357 -11.44 -5.49 18.18
N TYR A 358 -11.65 -4.17 18.14
CA TYR A 358 -12.87 -3.55 18.67
C TYR A 358 -14.12 -4.08 17.96
N LEU A 359 -14.13 -4.15 16.63
CA LEU A 359 -15.26 -4.63 15.84
C LEU A 359 -15.55 -6.11 16.10
N TYR A 360 -14.53 -6.92 16.24
CA TYR A 360 -14.67 -8.33 16.57
C TYR A 360 -15.31 -8.54 17.95
N GLU A 361 -14.81 -7.85 18.98
CA GLU A 361 -15.38 -7.94 20.34
C GLU A 361 -16.80 -7.36 20.40
N LEU A 362 -17.08 -6.28 19.66
CA LEU A 362 -18.43 -5.73 19.52
C LEU A 362 -19.40 -6.74 18.91
N SER A 363 -18.96 -7.42 17.84
CA SER A 363 -19.74 -8.46 17.17
C SER A 363 -20.05 -9.65 18.08
N LYS A 364 -19.09 -10.06 18.92
CA LYS A 364 -19.30 -11.10 19.94
C LYS A 364 -20.35 -10.69 20.97
N LYS A 365 -20.28 -9.44 21.46
CA LYS A 365 -21.25 -8.90 22.43
C LYS A 365 -22.64 -8.79 21.82
N LEU A 366 -22.74 -8.34 20.58
CA LEU A 366 -24.01 -8.28 19.87
C LEU A 366 -24.61 -9.67 19.68
N ASN A 367 -23.81 -10.66 19.25
CA ASN A 367 -24.26 -12.03 19.08
C ASN A 367 -24.70 -12.66 20.43
N SER A 368 -23.99 -12.36 21.52
CA SER A 368 -24.40 -12.75 22.86
C SER A 368 -25.73 -12.13 23.29
N PHE A 369 -25.92 -10.85 23.04
CA PHE A 369 -27.17 -10.13 23.28
C PHE A 369 -28.33 -10.73 22.48
N TYR A 370 -28.11 -10.97 21.18
CA TYR A 370 -29.12 -11.48 20.27
C TYR A 370 -29.61 -12.89 20.60
N ASN A 371 -28.73 -13.74 21.16
CA ASN A 371 -29.01 -15.14 21.46
C ASN A 371 -29.56 -15.38 22.89
N ASN A 372 -29.59 -14.38 23.76
CA ASN A 372 -30.05 -14.45 25.13
C ASN A 372 -31.14 -13.43 25.47
#